data_c677dac2238c9937ec539b979a4a90ce
#
_entry.id   c677dac2238c9937ec539b979a4a90ce
#
_cell.length_a   1.000
_cell.length_b   1.000
_cell.length_c   1.000
_cell.angle_alpha   90.00
_cell.angle_beta   90.00
_cell.angle_gamma   90.00
#
_symmetry.space_group_name_H-M   'P 1'
#
loop_
_entity.id
_entity.type
_entity.pdbx_description
1 polymer ?
#
loop_
_entity_poly.entity_id
_entity_poly.type
_entity_poly.pdbx_seq_one_letter_code
_entity_poly.pdbx_strand_id
1 'polypeptide(L)'
;GAMTDPKGDRSKGPSEQEDPDLFTRIVDSDEKGVYVSGAKAHQTGCINSHWIILMPTIRLTENDKDWAIVGAVPADAEGITYIYGRQSCDTRSMEEGDIDVGNAKFGGQEALIVLDRVFIPWDKVFVNGEFEFASMLVERFTCYHRRSYVCKTGLGDVLIGAAATIADYNGVPKVSH
;
A
#
# COMPACT_ATOMS: atom_id res chain seq x y z
N GLY A 1 -1.58 1.53 7.59
CA GLY A 1 -2.73 1.37 6.70
C GLY A 1 -2.34 0.73 5.38
N ALA A 2 -3.08 -0.29 4.97
CA ALA A 2 -2.91 -0.97 3.69
C ALA A 2 -3.96 -0.44 2.71
N MET A 3 -3.57 0.52 1.90
CA MET A 3 -4.46 1.21 0.97
C MET A 3 -4.29 0.74 -0.47
N THR A 4 -3.06 0.76 -0.98
CA THR A 4 -2.81 0.56 -2.41
C THR A 4 -3.21 -0.83 -2.86
N ASP A 5 -4.06 -0.91 -3.87
CA ASP A 5 -4.46 -2.16 -4.52
C ASP A 5 -3.63 -2.43 -5.79
N PRO A 6 -3.45 -3.69 -6.20
CA PRO A 6 -3.05 -4.03 -7.56
C PRO A 6 -4.03 -3.38 -8.55
N LYS A 7 -3.54 -2.91 -9.71
CA LYS A 7 -4.38 -2.02 -10.53
C LYS A 7 -5.19 -2.72 -11.63
N GLY A 8 -4.79 -3.91 -12.07
CA GLY A 8 -5.48 -4.59 -13.15
C GLY A 8 -5.74 -3.72 -14.37
N ASP A 9 -6.90 -3.89 -14.98
CA ASP A 9 -7.38 -3.01 -16.04
C ASP A 9 -7.87 -1.68 -15.44
N ARG A 10 -7.10 -0.62 -15.68
CA ARG A 10 -7.39 0.72 -15.11
C ARG A 10 -8.61 1.42 -15.70
N SER A 11 -9.19 0.88 -16.78
CA SER A 11 -10.43 1.40 -17.36
C SER A 11 -11.69 0.87 -16.67
N LYS A 12 -11.52 -0.11 -15.76
CA LYS A 12 -12.60 -0.84 -15.10
C LYS A 12 -12.61 -0.60 -13.60
N GLY A 13 -13.80 -0.62 -13.00
CA GLY A 13 -14.01 -0.68 -11.57
C GLY A 13 -13.66 -2.08 -10.99
N PRO A 14 -13.63 -2.22 -9.65
CA PRO A 14 -13.33 -3.51 -9.03
C PRO A 14 -14.29 -4.63 -9.44
N SER A 15 -15.58 -4.35 -9.51
CA SER A 15 -16.61 -5.33 -9.90
C SER A 15 -16.55 -5.75 -11.37
N GLU A 16 -15.81 -5.03 -12.20
CA GLU A 16 -15.67 -5.28 -13.64
C GLU A 16 -14.35 -5.96 -14.00
N GLN A 17 -13.45 -6.20 -13.02
CA GLN A 17 -12.19 -6.89 -13.25
C GLN A 17 -12.44 -8.37 -13.59
N GLU A 18 -11.58 -8.95 -14.41
CA GLU A 18 -11.62 -10.37 -14.74
C GLU A 18 -11.43 -11.25 -13.49
N ASP A 19 -10.51 -10.84 -12.61
CA ASP A 19 -10.29 -11.45 -11.30
C ASP A 19 -10.92 -10.55 -10.22
N PRO A 20 -12.01 -10.98 -9.57
CA PRO A 20 -12.66 -10.20 -8.52
C PRO A 20 -11.79 -10.03 -7.27
N ASP A 21 -10.80 -10.90 -7.05
CA ASP A 21 -9.90 -10.87 -5.90
C ASP A 21 -8.64 -10.00 -6.15
N LEU A 22 -8.58 -9.32 -7.29
CA LEU A 22 -7.52 -8.36 -7.57
C LEU A 22 -7.53 -7.20 -6.54
N PHE A 23 -8.72 -6.74 -6.16
CA PHE A 23 -8.93 -5.77 -5.10
C PHE A 23 -9.48 -6.49 -3.85
N THR A 24 -9.13 -5.99 -2.67
CA THR A 24 -9.66 -6.56 -1.43
C THR A 24 -11.18 -6.38 -1.36
N ARG A 25 -11.91 -7.46 -1.14
CA ARG A 25 -13.36 -7.48 -1.01
C ARG A 25 -13.85 -8.42 0.08
N ILE A 26 -15.09 -8.23 0.50
CA ILE A 26 -15.82 -9.16 1.34
C ILE A 26 -16.24 -10.35 0.46
N VAL A 27 -15.87 -11.55 0.88
CA VAL A 27 -16.23 -12.81 0.19
C VAL A 27 -17.26 -13.62 0.95
N ASP A 28 -17.40 -13.36 2.25
CA ASP A 28 -18.35 -14.06 3.12
C ASP A 28 -18.57 -13.26 4.41
N SER A 29 -19.65 -13.55 5.13
CA SER A 29 -19.91 -12.98 6.46
C SER A 29 -20.77 -13.91 7.31
N ASP A 30 -20.59 -13.86 8.60
CA ASP A 30 -21.38 -14.58 9.58
C ASP A 30 -21.74 -13.71 10.80
N GLU A 31 -22.28 -14.32 11.85
CA GLU A 31 -22.66 -13.62 13.09
C GLU A 31 -21.45 -13.00 13.82
N LYS A 32 -20.24 -13.44 13.53
CA LYS A 32 -19.01 -13.04 14.23
C LYS A 32 -18.23 -11.97 13.48
N GLY A 33 -18.33 -11.91 12.14
CA GLY A 33 -17.57 -10.97 11.34
C GLY A 33 -17.68 -11.20 9.85
N VAL A 34 -16.70 -10.67 9.11
CA VAL A 34 -16.59 -10.80 7.67
C VAL A 34 -15.30 -11.52 7.29
N TYR A 35 -15.31 -12.16 6.13
CA TYR A 35 -14.13 -12.77 5.51
C TYR A 35 -13.76 -11.97 4.29
N VAL A 36 -12.50 -11.61 4.18
CA VAL A 36 -12.00 -10.82 3.06
C VAL A 36 -10.95 -11.59 2.26
N SER A 37 -11.01 -11.45 0.93
CA SER A 37 -9.97 -11.92 0.02
C SER A 37 -9.52 -10.78 -0.89
N GLY A 38 -8.34 -10.94 -1.51
CA GLY A 38 -7.80 -9.98 -2.45
C GLY A 38 -6.34 -9.67 -2.18
N ALA A 39 -5.86 -8.55 -2.70
CA ALA A 39 -4.47 -8.16 -2.54
C ALA A 39 -4.29 -6.67 -2.24
N LYS A 40 -3.19 -6.35 -1.58
CA LYS A 40 -2.71 -4.98 -1.32
C LYS A 40 -1.26 -4.87 -1.74
N ALA A 41 -0.93 -3.92 -2.60
CA ALA A 41 0.41 -3.71 -3.14
C ALA A 41 1.15 -2.59 -2.40
N HIS A 42 2.48 -2.70 -2.35
CA HIS A 42 3.37 -1.65 -1.80
C HIS A 42 3.04 -1.24 -0.36
N GLN A 43 2.89 -2.24 0.53
CA GLN A 43 2.53 -1.99 1.92
C GLN A 43 3.78 -1.81 2.79
N THR A 44 4.26 -0.57 2.86
CA THR A 44 5.44 -0.21 3.64
C THR A 44 5.26 -0.46 5.12
N GLY A 45 6.18 -1.20 5.73
CA GLY A 45 6.22 -1.47 7.16
C GLY A 45 5.16 -2.47 7.67
N CYS A 46 4.43 -3.13 6.77
CA CYS A 46 3.40 -4.10 7.17
C CYS A 46 3.97 -5.24 8.02
N ILE A 47 5.18 -5.71 7.71
CA ILE A 47 5.87 -6.78 8.45
C ILE A 47 6.31 -6.39 9.86
N ASN A 48 6.42 -5.10 10.14
CA ASN A 48 6.79 -4.55 11.44
C ASN A 48 5.57 -4.02 12.20
N SER A 49 4.37 -4.29 11.69
CA SER A 49 3.12 -3.84 12.29
C SER A 49 2.49 -4.97 13.10
N HIS A 50 1.80 -4.64 14.19
CA HIS A 50 0.96 -5.60 14.91
C HIS A 50 -0.43 -5.71 14.27
N TRP A 51 -0.90 -4.60 13.70
CA TRP A 51 -2.20 -4.51 13.06
C TRP A 51 -2.09 -3.84 11.69
N ILE A 52 -2.88 -4.32 10.75
CA ILE A 52 -3.02 -3.76 9.41
C ILE A 52 -4.45 -3.25 9.28
N ILE A 53 -4.60 -1.99 8.91
CA ILE A 53 -5.90 -1.41 8.55
C ILE A 53 -6.03 -1.53 7.03
N LEU A 54 -6.93 -2.38 6.58
CA LEU A 54 -7.30 -2.54 5.19
C LEU A 54 -8.30 -1.44 4.81
N MET A 55 -8.10 -0.80 3.67
CA MET A 55 -9.02 0.23 3.18
C MET A 55 -8.94 0.38 1.66
N PRO A 56 -10.04 0.76 0.98
CA PRO A 56 -10.04 1.00 -0.45
C PRO A 56 -9.30 2.29 -0.81
N THR A 57 -8.77 2.38 -2.04
CA THR A 57 -8.08 3.57 -2.56
C THR A 57 -8.70 4.20 -3.77
N ILE A 58 -9.80 3.66 -4.26
CA ILE A 58 -10.47 4.14 -5.47
C ILE A 58 -11.90 4.54 -5.17
N ARG A 59 -12.46 5.32 -6.09
CA ARG A 59 -13.89 5.59 -6.05
C ARG A 59 -14.65 4.30 -6.32
N LEU A 60 -15.60 4.01 -5.47
CA LEU A 60 -16.50 2.86 -5.57
C LEU A 60 -17.91 3.31 -6.00
N THR A 61 -18.63 2.42 -6.64
CA THR A 61 -20.02 2.58 -7.05
C THR A 61 -20.91 1.60 -6.29
N GLU A 62 -22.21 1.65 -6.52
CA GLU A 62 -23.16 0.71 -5.91
C GLU A 62 -22.86 -0.76 -6.27
N ASN A 63 -22.29 -1.01 -7.47
CA ASN A 63 -21.90 -2.35 -7.89
C ASN A 63 -20.64 -2.86 -7.17
N ASP A 64 -19.90 -1.97 -6.51
CA ASP A 64 -18.64 -2.28 -5.83
C ASP A 64 -18.82 -2.38 -4.30
N LYS A 65 -20.02 -2.65 -3.79
CA LYS A 65 -20.31 -2.71 -2.35
C LYS A 65 -19.39 -3.70 -1.60
N ASP A 66 -19.13 -4.85 -2.20
CA ASP A 66 -18.29 -5.87 -1.58
C ASP A 66 -16.83 -5.41 -1.41
N TRP A 67 -16.37 -4.45 -2.21
CA TRP A 67 -15.04 -3.84 -2.11
C TRP A 67 -15.01 -2.63 -1.17
N ALA A 68 -16.15 -2.19 -0.66
CA ALA A 68 -16.25 -1.11 0.31
C ALA A 68 -16.04 -1.64 1.72
N ILE A 69 -14.85 -2.15 1.99
CA ILE A 69 -14.45 -2.70 3.29
C ILE A 69 -13.33 -1.87 3.92
N VAL A 70 -13.54 -1.45 5.14
CA VAL A 70 -12.47 -0.93 6.01
C VAL A 70 -12.48 -1.72 7.30
N GLY A 71 -11.37 -2.34 7.61
CA GLY A 71 -11.25 -3.16 8.82
C GLY A 71 -9.81 -3.31 9.27
N ALA A 72 -9.63 -3.72 10.53
CA ALA A 72 -8.32 -3.98 11.10
C ALA A 72 -8.12 -5.48 11.32
N VAL A 73 -6.97 -5.99 10.87
CA VAL A 73 -6.56 -7.39 11.06
C VAL A 73 -5.22 -7.45 11.77
N PRO A 74 -4.95 -8.46 12.61
CA PRO A 74 -3.61 -8.74 13.08
C PRO A 74 -2.67 -9.01 11.89
N ALA A 75 -1.43 -8.57 11.97
CA ALA A 75 -0.47 -8.78 10.87
C ALA A 75 -0.13 -10.26 10.66
N ASP A 76 -0.36 -11.10 11.66
CA ASP A 76 -0.16 -12.55 11.65
C ASP A 76 -1.49 -13.32 11.51
N ALA A 77 -2.57 -12.68 11.07
CA ALA A 77 -3.85 -13.36 10.89
C ALA A 77 -3.73 -14.50 9.88
N GLU A 78 -4.46 -15.59 10.16
CA GLU A 78 -4.58 -16.72 9.24
C GLU A 78 -5.13 -16.25 7.87
N GLY A 79 -4.59 -16.76 6.78
CA GLY A 79 -4.96 -16.37 5.42
C GLY A 79 -4.15 -15.20 4.87
N ILE A 80 -3.27 -14.56 5.64
CA ILE A 80 -2.38 -13.52 5.13
C ILE A 80 -1.07 -14.14 4.62
N THR A 81 -0.74 -13.82 3.37
CA THR A 81 0.56 -14.13 2.77
C THR A 81 1.27 -12.83 2.38
N TYR A 82 2.53 -12.70 2.78
CA TYR A 82 3.38 -11.59 2.40
C TYR A 82 4.36 -11.99 1.30
N ILE A 83 4.37 -11.24 0.22
CA ILE A 83 5.36 -11.38 -0.85
C ILE A 83 6.31 -10.20 -0.75
N TYR A 84 7.54 -10.49 -0.32
CA TYR A 84 8.56 -9.46 -0.10
C TYR A 84 9.38 -9.22 -1.35
N GLY A 85 9.67 -7.94 -1.61
CA GLY A 85 10.86 -7.57 -2.36
C GLY A 85 12.12 -7.74 -1.50
N ARG A 86 13.25 -7.34 -2.03
CA ARG A 86 14.50 -7.35 -1.26
C ARG A 86 14.43 -6.37 -0.10
N GLN A 87 14.78 -6.83 1.07
CA GLN A 87 14.80 -6.05 2.31
C GLN A 87 16.21 -5.58 2.64
N SER A 88 16.34 -4.50 3.40
CA SER A 88 17.63 -3.97 3.83
C SER A 88 18.47 -4.93 4.70
N CYS A 89 17.81 -5.88 5.36
CA CYS A 89 18.44 -6.93 6.14
C CYS A 89 18.79 -8.19 5.34
N ASP A 90 18.51 -8.22 4.04
CA ASP A 90 18.76 -9.37 3.18
C ASP A 90 20.26 -9.49 2.90
N THR A 91 20.89 -10.53 3.43
CA THR A 91 22.33 -10.81 3.29
C THR A 91 22.64 -11.80 2.16
N ARG A 92 21.65 -12.21 1.37
CA ARG A 92 21.90 -13.07 0.21
C ARG A 92 22.88 -12.41 -0.75
N SER A 93 23.76 -13.22 -1.31
CA SER A 93 24.66 -12.73 -2.38
C SER A 93 23.86 -12.09 -3.49
N MET A 94 24.29 -10.91 -3.91
CA MET A 94 23.76 -10.29 -5.09
C MET A 94 24.01 -11.23 -6.29
N GLU A 95 23.05 -11.34 -7.17
CA GLU A 95 23.29 -11.90 -8.48
C GLU A 95 24.42 -11.11 -9.16
N GLU A 96 25.22 -11.79 -10.01
CA GLU A 96 26.33 -11.13 -10.68
C GLU A 96 25.83 -9.88 -11.44
N GLY A 97 26.40 -8.73 -11.10
CA GLY A 97 26.05 -7.44 -11.68
C GLY A 97 25.67 -6.40 -10.64
N ASP A 98 25.55 -5.17 -11.09
CA ASP A 98 25.20 -4.02 -10.26
C ASP A 98 23.67 -3.80 -10.14
N ILE A 99 22.89 -4.75 -10.58
CA ILE A 99 21.44 -4.69 -10.45
C ILE A 99 21.08 -4.76 -8.98
N ASP A 100 20.24 -3.85 -8.52
CA ASP A 100 19.71 -3.88 -7.16
C ASP A 100 20.68 -3.44 -6.05
N VAL A 101 21.82 -2.87 -6.38
CA VAL A 101 22.81 -2.39 -5.40
C VAL A 101 22.19 -1.43 -4.39
N GLY A 102 21.32 -0.53 -4.84
CA GLY A 102 20.57 0.39 -3.98
C GLY A 102 19.67 -0.34 -2.99
N ASN A 103 18.93 -1.34 -3.47
CA ASN A 103 18.06 -2.15 -2.65
C ASN A 103 18.82 -3.06 -1.68
N ALA A 104 19.99 -3.57 -2.03
CA ALA A 104 20.80 -4.35 -1.12
C ALA A 104 21.26 -3.55 0.10
N LYS A 105 21.56 -2.26 -0.10
CA LYS A 105 22.05 -1.37 0.95
C LYS A 105 20.94 -0.59 1.65
N PHE A 106 19.90 -0.21 0.90
CA PHE A 106 18.85 0.70 1.36
C PHE A 106 17.44 0.14 1.14
N GLY A 107 17.31 -1.17 0.97
CA GLY A 107 16.06 -1.83 0.65
C GLY A 107 14.90 -1.40 1.55
N GLY A 108 13.73 -1.25 0.95
CA GLY A 108 12.51 -0.88 1.65
C GLY A 108 11.94 -2.03 2.48
N GLN A 109 10.95 -1.70 3.30
CA GLN A 109 10.20 -2.67 4.09
C GLN A 109 8.81 -2.86 3.47
N GLU A 110 8.76 -3.02 2.16
CA GLU A 110 7.52 -3.14 1.42
C GLU A 110 7.23 -4.59 1.07
N ALA A 111 5.96 -4.93 1.15
CA ALA A 111 5.46 -6.22 0.70
C ALA A 111 4.15 -6.05 -0.07
N LEU A 112 3.87 -6.99 -0.94
CA LEU A 112 2.53 -7.25 -1.42
C LEU A 112 1.87 -8.18 -0.39
N ILE A 113 0.64 -7.86 -0.01
CA ILE A 113 -0.17 -8.67 0.90
C ILE A 113 -1.23 -9.38 0.06
N VAL A 114 -1.29 -10.69 0.18
CA VAL A 114 -2.38 -11.51 -0.36
C VAL A 114 -3.25 -11.96 0.79
N LEU A 115 -4.54 -11.80 0.64
CA LEU A 115 -5.57 -12.14 1.61
C LEU A 115 -6.39 -13.30 1.04
N ASP A 116 -6.42 -14.41 1.74
CA ASP A 116 -7.25 -15.57 1.40
C ASP A 116 -8.18 -15.87 2.56
N ARG A 117 -9.44 -15.42 2.44
CA ARG A 117 -10.49 -15.58 3.45
C ARG A 117 -10.06 -15.14 4.86
N VAL A 118 -9.39 -14.01 4.96
CA VAL A 118 -8.96 -13.44 6.24
C VAL A 118 -10.16 -12.97 7.03
N PHE A 119 -10.30 -13.43 8.26
CA PHE A 119 -11.41 -13.08 9.14
C PHE A 119 -11.21 -11.73 9.82
N ILE A 120 -12.26 -10.89 9.81
CA ILE A 120 -12.33 -9.61 10.52
C ILE A 120 -13.56 -9.63 11.42
N PRO A 121 -13.41 -9.64 12.75
CA PRO A 121 -14.55 -9.61 13.65
C PRO A 121 -15.29 -8.26 13.58
N TRP A 122 -16.58 -8.24 13.83
CA TRP A 122 -17.42 -7.05 13.68
C TRP A 122 -16.93 -5.83 14.46
N ASP A 123 -16.31 -6.02 15.62
CA ASP A 123 -15.74 -4.92 16.43
C ASP A 123 -14.48 -4.29 15.80
N LYS A 124 -13.95 -4.87 14.72
CA LYS A 124 -12.82 -4.38 13.95
C LYS A 124 -13.20 -3.97 12.52
N VAL A 125 -14.48 -4.05 12.16
CA VAL A 125 -15.00 -3.55 10.88
C VAL A 125 -15.47 -2.12 11.06
N PHE A 126 -15.01 -1.21 10.21
CA PHE A 126 -15.32 0.22 10.27
C PHE A 126 -16.21 0.69 9.13
N VAL A 127 -16.13 0.02 7.98
CA VAL A 127 -17.00 0.22 6.82
C VAL A 127 -17.33 -1.16 6.25
N ASN A 128 -18.58 -1.40 5.93
CA ASN A 128 -19.10 -2.67 5.41
C ASN A 128 -20.15 -2.41 4.32
N GLY A 129 -19.69 -2.08 3.13
CA GLY A 129 -20.55 -1.86 1.96
C GLY A 129 -21.00 -0.41 1.77
N GLU A 130 -20.66 0.52 2.67
CA GLU A 130 -20.95 1.94 2.53
C GLU A 130 -19.98 2.58 1.52
N PHE A 131 -20.17 2.27 0.24
CA PHE A 131 -19.26 2.64 -0.85
C PHE A 131 -19.12 4.16 -1.01
N GLU A 132 -20.13 4.94 -0.61
CA GLU A 132 -20.13 6.40 -0.66
C GLU A 132 -19.00 7.02 0.16
N PHE A 133 -18.57 6.34 1.22
CA PHE A 133 -17.51 6.83 2.10
C PHE A 133 -16.11 6.55 1.57
N ALA A 134 -15.92 5.68 0.57
CA ALA A 134 -14.60 5.32 0.08
C ALA A 134 -13.78 6.54 -0.39
N SER A 135 -14.38 7.42 -1.20
CA SER A 135 -13.72 8.64 -1.67
C SER A 135 -13.40 9.60 -0.52
N MET A 136 -14.34 9.77 0.40
CA MET A 136 -14.18 10.64 1.56
C MET A 136 -13.08 10.11 2.49
N LEU A 137 -12.99 8.79 2.68
CA LEU A 137 -11.93 8.16 3.47
C LEU A 137 -10.55 8.48 2.92
N VAL A 138 -10.36 8.33 1.59
CA VAL A 138 -9.08 8.64 0.92
C VAL A 138 -8.73 10.11 1.06
N GLU A 139 -9.69 11.01 0.84
CA GLU A 139 -9.51 12.46 1.00
C GLU A 139 -9.09 12.80 2.43
N ARG A 140 -9.83 12.32 3.43
CA ARG A 140 -9.55 12.58 4.84
C ARG A 140 -8.21 12.01 5.27
N PHE A 141 -7.91 10.77 4.90
CA PHE A 141 -6.62 10.16 5.17
C PHE A 141 -5.49 11.01 4.58
N THR A 142 -5.59 11.43 3.33
CA THR A 142 -4.58 12.23 2.65
C THR A 142 -4.41 13.60 3.31
N CYS A 143 -5.49 14.30 3.61
CA CYS A 143 -5.47 15.62 4.24
C CYS A 143 -4.86 15.61 5.65
N TYR A 144 -5.08 14.53 6.40
CA TYR A 144 -4.62 14.47 7.80
C TYR A 144 -3.32 13.68 7.98
N HIS A 145 -2.80 13.04 6.96
CA HIS A 145 -1.54 12.29 7.01
C HIS A 145 -0.30 13.22 6.90
N ARG A 146 -0.20 14.15 7.82
CA ARG A 146 0.81 15.24 7.79
C ARG A 146 2.25 14.76 7.87
N ARG A 147 2.53 13.62 8.51
CA ARG A 147 3.89 13.08 8.63
C ARG A 147 4.55 12.82 7.27
N SER A 148 3.82 12.31 6.31
CA SER A 148 4.34 12.03 4.96
C SER A 148 4.82 13.29 4.27
N TYR A 149 4.14 14.41 4.45
CA TYR A 149 4.54 15.68 3.83
C TYR A 149 5.82 16.22 4.42
N VAL A 150 5.97 16.19 5.75
CA VAL A 150 7.19 16.64 6.44
C VAL A 150 8.41 15.82 6.02
N CYS A 151 8.29 14.48 6.02
CA CYS A 151 9.38 13.60 5.59
C CYS A 151 9.77 13.83 4.13
N LYS A 152 8.79 13.98 3.23
CA LYS A 152 9.04 14.23 1.81
C LYS A 152 9.66 15.59 1.56
N THR A 153 9.26 16.60 2.32
CA THR A 153 9.87 17.95 2.24
C THR A 153 11.34 17.90 2.63
N GLY A 154 11.66 17.28 3.77
CA GLY A 154 13.05 17.13 4.20
C GLY A 154 13.91 16.34 3.22
N LEU A 155 13.37 15.24 2.64
CA LEU A 155 14.07 14.50 1.57
C LEU A 155 14.23 15.36 0.32
N GLY A 156 13.23 16.15 -0.04
CA GLY A 156 13.29 17.09 -1.16
C GLY A 156 14.45 18.08 -1.01
N ASP A 157 14.62 18.66 0.15
CA ASP A 157 15.73 19.59 0.45
C ASP A 157 17.10 18.92 0.27
N VAL A 158 17.25 17.66 0.72
CA VAL A 158 18.49 16.90 0.53
C VAL A 158 18.76 16.64 -0.95
N LEU A 159 17.74 16.27 -1.73
CA LEU A 159 17.88 16.02 -3.17
C LEU A 159 18.21 17.31 -3.94
N ILE A 160 17.58 18.41 -3.60
CA ILE A 160 17.87 19.73 -4.18
C ILE A 160 19.33 20.12 -3.88
N GLY A 161 19.77 19.98 -2.64
CA GLY A 161 21.14 20.28 -2.24
C GLY A 161 22.17 19.40 -2.96
N ALA A 162 21.88 18.11 -3.10
CA ALA A 162 22.74 17.17 -3.85
C ALA A 162 22.81 17.55 -5.33
N ALA A 163 21.69 17.87 -5.96
CA ALA A 163 21.63 18.28 -7.36
C ALA A 163 22.42 19.58 -7.60
N ALA A 164 22.27 20.57 -6.73
CA ALA A 164 23.01 21.81 -6.80
C ALA A 164 24.53 21.58 -6.67
N THR A 165 24.94 20.73 -5.74
CA THR A 165 26.36 20.37 -5.55
C THR A 165 26.93 19.66 -6.77
N ILE A 166 26.18 18.72 -7.36
CA ILE A 166 26.60 18.02 -8.59
C ILE A 166 26.71 19.00 -9.77
N ALA A 167 25.76 19.92 -9.90
CA ALA A 167 25.80 20.96 -10.94
C ALA A 167 27.04 21.83 -10.79
N ASP A 168 27.39 22.22 -9.57
CA ASP A 168 28.58 23.01 -9.28
C ASP A 168 29.87 22.24 -9.65
N TYR A 169 29.98 20.97 -9.25
CA TYR A 169 31.11 20.12 -9.60
C TYR A 169 31.27 19.92 -11.12
N ASN A 170 30.19 19.94 -11.86
CA ASN A 170 30.21 19.86 -13.33
C ASN A 170 30.37 21.20 -14.03
N GLY A 171 30.54 22.31 -13.30
CA GLY A 171 30.72 23.64 -13.85
C GLY A 171 29.47 24.25 -14.50
N VAL A 172 28.28 23.76 -14.16
CA VAL A 172 26.98 24.23 -14.67
C VAL A 172 26.05 24.71 -13.55
N PRO A 173 26.48 25.62 -12.67
CA PRO A 173 25.74 25.98 -11.46
C PRO A 173 24.52 26.89 -11.71
N LYS A 174 24.19 27.18 -12.98
CA LYS A 174 23.08 28.09 -13.29
C LYS A 174 21.74 27.38 -13.27
N VAL A 175 20.74 28.07 -12.70
CA VAL A 175 19.36 27.58 -12.59
C VAL A 175 18.70 27.27 -13.94
N SER A 176 19.24 27.79 -15.04
CA SER A 176 18.73 27.59 -16.41
C SER A 176 19.25 26.31 -17.09
N HIS A 177 19.99 25.51 -16.37
CA HIS A 177 20.51 24.22 -16.86
C HIS A 177 19.80 23.03 -16.16
#